data_18be5f24584679bbef28e42abfd2362b
#
_entry.id   18be5f24584679bbef28e42abfd2362b
#
_cell.length_a   1.000
_cell.length_b   1.000
_cell.length_c   1.000
_cell.angle_alpha   90.00
_cell.angle_beta   90.00
_cell.angle_gamma   90.00
#
_symmetry.space_group_name_H-M   'P 1'
#
loop_
_entity.id
_entity.type
_entity.pdbx_description
1 polymer ?
#
loop_
_entity_poly.entity_id
_entity_poly.type
_entity_poly.pdbx_seq_one_letter_code
_entity_poly.pdbx_strand_id
1 'polypeptide(L)'
;MYKFVLSILLVATMGIFAGCTKYKDQKKAVSGFAKVYCDESFKNILEQEISIFEYQYPHSNVMARYMSESAALDSLLNKNVDLIITQKDLTQDQKRYLASKNRAYRSRMIAVDAVALIVNKNSDIDELSMQELTDLMTGKYRTWGKIVPTKLRNDSVKLLFDGNASGVIHYMKEKFLKGKDFSFPVYSAKSTEEVFQLVEKNRNAIGFVGVSWIADDMGESAKSNEERFKQLNKSEQETEPTAIDFTSRVKVLKVRSMDRVQGVKPYQAYIADGSYPLFRKIYAIDAAYPGSPSHQFFVFLTGVIGQKIILQTGVMPGAEPVRIVDVSN
;
A
#
# COMPACT_ATOMS: atom_id res chain seq x y z
N MET A 1 -58.12 5.56 -45.09
CA MET A 1 -57.49 4.63 -44.13
C MET A 1 -55.96 4.62 -44.20
N TYR A 2 -55.34 4.64 -45.35
CA TYR A 2 -53.86 4.60 -45.46
C TYR A 2 -53.08 5.80 -44.88
N LYS A 3 -53.67 7.00 -44.90
CA LYS A 3 -53.00 8.21 -44.37
C LYS A 3 -52.99 8.27 -42.83
N PHE A 4 -53.90 7.57 -42.16
CA PHE A 4 -53.93 7.50 -40.68
C PHE A 4 -52.93 6.48 -40.11
N VAL A 5 -52.67 5.39 -40.83
CA VAL A 5 -51.70 4.38 -40.43
C VAL A 5 -50.26 4.89 -40.57
N LEU A 6 -50.00 5.73 -41.60
CA LEU A 6 -48.66 6.33 -41.82
C LEU A 6 -48.31 7.37 -40.75
N SER A 7 -49.29 8.11 -40.22
CA SER A 7 -49.07 9.09 -39.14
C SER A 7 -48.79 8.41 -37.79
N ILE A 8 -49.38 7.24 -37.50
CA ILE A 8 -49.14 6.50 -36.26
C ILE A 8 -47.73 5.83 -36.30
N LEU A 9 -47.28 5.39 -37.49
CA LEU A 9 -45.93 4.80 -37.64
C LEU A 9 -44.81 5.85 -37.50
N LEU A 10 -45.06 7.12 -37.88
CA LEU A 10 -44.09 8.21 -37.78
C LEU A 10 -43.92 8.71 -36.32
N VAL A 11 -44.97 8.63 -35.48
CA VAL A 11 -44.91 9.00 -34.06
C VAL A 11 -44.22 7.90 -33.21
N ALA A 12 -44.35 6.62 -33.63
CA ALA A 12 -43.70 5.50 -32.92
C ALA A 12 -42.18 5.45 -33.13
N THR A 13 -41.64 6.00 -34.23
CA THR A 13 -40.18 6.02 -34.49
C THR A 13 -39.42 7.18 -33.83
N MET A 14 -40.12 8.24 -33.37
CA MET A 14 -39.51 9.37 -32.65
C MET A 14 -39.30 9.10 -31.15
N GLY A 15 -39.91 8.05 -30.59
CA GLY A 15 -39.83 7.71 -29.16
C GLY A 15 -38.57 6.92 -28.72
N ILE A 16 -37.71 6.47 -29.66
CA ILE A 16 -36.61 5.52 -29.35
C ILE A 16 -35.26 6.23 -29.17
N PHE A 17 -35.14 7.52 -29.49
CA PHE A 17 -33.87 8.25 -29.39
C PHE A 17 -33.64 9.05 -28.08
N ALA A 18 -34.54 8.98 -27.11
CA ALA A 18 -34.43 9.73 -25.85
C ALA A 18 -33.80 8.93 -24.70
N GLY A 19 -33.19 7.76 -24.96
CA GLY A 19 -32.74 6.80 -23.95
C GLY A 19 -31.24 6.79 -23.61
N CYS A 20 -30.39 7.63 -24.21
CA CYS A 20 -28.95 7.50 -24.08
C CYS A 20 -28.20 8.75 -23.57
N THR A 21 -28.72 9.48 -22.58
CA THR A 21 -27.96 10.60 -22.00
C THR A 21 -27.80 10.58 -20.49
N LYS A 22 -28.02 9.43 -19.81
CA LYS A 22 -27.90 9.37 -18.34
C LYS A 22 -26.59 8.73 -17.82
N TYR A 23 -25.64 8.40 -18.67
CA TYR A 23 -24.40 7.74 -18.20
C TYR A 23 -23.24 8.73 -17.90
N LYS A 24 -23.41 10.03 -18.18
CA LYS A 24 -22.35 11.04 -17.98
C LYS A 24 -22.38 11.75 -16.63
N ASP A 25 -23.42 11.60 -15.83
CA ASP A 25 -23.63 12.39 -14.60
C ASP A 25 -23.42 11.63 -13.28
N GLN A 26 -23.10 10.34 -13.30
CA GLN A 26 -22.83 9.61 -12.05
C GLN A 26 -21.51 10.04 -11.36
N LYS A 27 -20.59 10.71 -12.06
CA LYS A 27 -19.37 11.27 -11.46
C LYS A 27 -19.61 12.49 -10.57
N LYS A 28 -20.76 13.14 -10.66
CA LYS A 28 -21.12 14.33 -9.85
C LYS A 28 -21.72 14.01 -8.48
N ALA A 29 -22.03 12.76 -8.18
CA ALA A 29 -22.79 12.39 -7.00
C ALA A 29 -21.98 12.18 -5.72
N VAL A 30 -20.65 12.12 -5.80
CA VAL A 30 -19.80 11.96 -4.61
C VAL A 30 -19.47 13.34 -4.07
N SER A 31 -20.05 13.69 -2.93
CA SER A 31 -19.75 14.95 -2.25
C SER A 31 -19.74 14.74 -0.73
N GLY A 32 -18.89 15.49 -0.05
CA GLY A 32 -18.78 15.46 1.41
C GLY A 32 -17.42 14.91 1.90
N PHE A 33 -17.39 14.55 3.18
CA PHE A 33 -16.17 14.13 3.85
C PHE A 33 -16.13 12.62 4.05
N ALA A 34 -15.16 11.95 3.43
CA ALA A 34 -14.78 10.60 3.74
C ALA A 34 -13.82 10.61 4.95
N LYS A 35 -14.15 9.89 6.01
CA LYS A 35 -13.24 9.72 7.15
C LYS A 35 -12.58 8.37 7.04
N VAL A 36 -11.24 8.31 7.09
CA VAL A 36 -10.45 7.08 7.05
C VAL A 36 -9.38 7.08 8.13
N TYR A 37 -9.27 6.00 8.90
CA TYR A 37 -8.17 5.79 9.83
C TYR A 37 -7.25 4.71 9.27
N CYS A 38 -5.96 4.98 9.28
CA CYS A 38 -4.97 4.18 8.58
C CYS A 38 -3.77 3.90 9.48
N ASP A 39 -3.23 2.69 9.38
CA ASP A 39 -1.91 2.39 9.96
C ASP A 39 -0.87 3.34 9.35
N GLU A 40 -0.04 3.96 10.18
CA GLU A 40 0.90 5.01 9.78
C GLU A 40 1.88 4.54 8.71
N SER A 41 2.24 3.26 8.70
CA SER A 41 3.17 2.71 7.72
C SER A 41 2.65 2.71 6.27
N PHE A 42 1.33 2.89 6.08
CA PHE A 42 0.71 2.97 4.75
C PHE A 42 0.37 4.40 4.32
N LYS A 43 0.83 5.40 5.09
CA LYS A 43 0.56 6.80 4.82
C LYS A 43 0.90 7.18 3.38
N ASN A 44 2.08 6.83 2.91
CA ASN A 44 2.53 7.19 1.57
C ASN A 44 1.60 6.65 0.47
N ILE A 45 1.13 5.41 0.60
CA ILE A 45 0.18 4.81 -0.36
C ILE A 45 -1.16 5.56 -0.30
N LEU A 46 -1.69 5.77 0.91
CA LEU A 46 -2.99 6.37 1.11
C LEU A 46 -3.04 7.85 0.65
N GLU A 47 -1.99 8.62 0.88
CA GLU A 47 -1.90 10.02 0.42
C GLU A 47 -1.94 10.11 -1.11
N GLN A 48 -1.33 9.18 -1.82
CA GLN A 48 -1.39 9.12 -3.26
C GLN A 48 -2.81 8.78 -3.77
N GLU A 49 -3.50 7.85 -3.10
CA GLU A 49 -4.89 7.52 -3.37
C GLU A 49 -5.83 8.71 -3.14
N ILE A 50 -5.67 9.39 -1.99
CA ILE A 50 -6.44 10.59 -1.63
C ILE A 50 -6.27 11.67 -2.68
N SER A 51 -5.05 11.97 -3.06
CA SER A 51 -4.72 13.02 -4.02
C SER A 51 -5.42 12.83 -5.37
N ILE A 52 -5.46 11.60 -5.89
CA ILE A 52 -6.15 11.30 -7.15
C ILE A 52 -7.66 11.20 -6.98
N PHE A 53 -8.15 10.68 -5.84
CA PHE A 53 -9.57 10.65 -5.54
C PHE A 53 -10.17 12.05 -5.49
N GLU A 54 -9.55 12.98 -4.74
CA GLU A 54 -10.00 14.37 -4.63
C GLU A 54 -9.89 15.13 -5.96
N TYR A 55 -8.87 14.85 -6.76
CA TYR A 55 -8.76 15.38 -8.12
C TYR A 55 -9.92 14.89 -9.01
N GLN A 56 -10.28 13.61 -8.91
CA GLN A 56 -11.39 13.03 -9.69
C GLN A 56 -12.78 13.48 -9.19
N TYR A 57 -12.92 13.73 -7.89
CA TYR A 57 -14.16 14.09 -7.21
C TYR A 57 -14.01 15.41 -6.44
N PRO A 58 -14.01 16.58 -7.13
CA PRO A 58 -13.69 17.88 -6.54
C PRO A 58 -14.60 18.34 -5.39
N HIS A 59 -15.76 17.71 -5.22
CA HIS A 59 -16.71 18.00 -4.14
C HIS A 59 -16.59 17.03 -2.96
N SER A 60 -15.59 16.16 -2.98
CA SER A 60 -15.30 15.19 -1.92
C SER A 60 -13.92 15.46 -1.33
N ASN A 61 -13.82 15.35 0.00
CA ASN A 61 -12.56 15.46 0.71
C ASN A 61 -12.37 14.22 1.58
N VAL A 62 -11.14 13.75 1.73
CA VAL A 62 -10.77 12.61 2.57
C VAL A 62 -10.02 13.10 3.79
N MET A 63 -10.63 12.89 4.97
CA MET A 63 -10.01 13.19 6.25
C MET A 63 -9.27 11.93 6.75
N ALA A 64 -8.01 11.79 6.38
CA ALA A 64 -7.16 10.70 6.85
C ALA A 64 -6.64 10.98 8.25
N ARG A 65 -6.61 9.93 9.09
CA ARG A 65 -5.95 9.95 10.40
C ARG A 65 -5.02 8.75 10.52
N TYR A 66 -3.75 9.02 10.75
CA TYR A 66 -2.72 8.00 10.87
C TYR A 66 -2.51 7.62 12.33
N MET A 67 -2.49 6.31 12.61
CA MET A 67 -2.41 5.77 13.98
C MET A 67 -1.94 4.31 13.94
N SER A 68 -1.79 3.68 15.10
CA SER A 68 -1.50 2.25 15.15
C SER A 68 -2.69 1.41 14.67
N GLU A 69 -2.42 0.22 14.11
CA GLU A 69 -3.45 -0.73 13.66
C GLU A 69 -4.51 -1.01 14.73
N SER A 70 -4.07 -1.23 16.00
CA SER A 70 -4.99 -1.49 17.10
C SER A 70 -5.94 -0.32 17.35
N ALA A 71 -5.42 0.92 17.33
CA ALA A 71 -6.25 2.11 17.53
C ALA A 71 -7.25 2.32 16.37
N ALA A 72 -6.87 2.01 15.13
CA ALA A 72 -7.77 2.06 13.98
C ALA A 72 -8.89 1.00 14.11
N LEU A 73 -8.55 -0.24 14.48
CA LEU A 73 -9.52 -1.32 14.74
C LEU A 73 -10.47 -0.98 15.87
N ASP A 74 -9.97 -0.50 17.01
CA ASP A 74 -10.80 -0.06 18.14
C ASP A 74 -11.75 1.07 17.72
N SER A 75 -11.27 2.00 16.90
CA SER A 75 -12.10 3.10 16.38
C SER A 75 -13.22 2.61 15.47
N LEU A 76 -12.95 1.60 14.63
CA LEU A 76 -13.98 0.96 13.82
C LEU A 76 -15.03 0.26 14.70
N LEU A 77 -14.59 -0.56 15.65
CA LEU A 77 -15.49 -1.31 16.55
C LEU A 77 -16.37 -0.38 17.39
N ASN A 78 -15.82 0.74 17.85
CA ASN A 78 -16.53 1.76 18.64
C ASN A 78 -17.31 2.80 17.81
N LYS A 79 -17.42 2.63 16.48
CA LYS A 79 -18.14 3.52 15.56
C LYS A 79 -17.60 4.96 15.47
N ASN A 80 -16.34 5.17 15.79
CA ASN A 80 -15.69 6.48 15.65
C ASN A 80 -15.28 6.76 14.17
N VAL A 81 -15.14 5.69 13.38
CA VAL A 81 -14.84 5.70 11.96
C VAL A 81 -15.54 4.52 11.29
N ASP A 82 -15.81 4.64 9.99
CA ASP A 82 -16.45 3.58 9.21
C ASP A 82 -15.51 2.94 8.18
N LEU A 83 -14.37 3.56 7.88
CA LEU A 83 -13.37 3.04 6.96
C LEU A 83 -12.00 3.04 7.62
N ILE A 84 -11.35 1.88 7.63
CA ILE A 84 -9.97 1.74 8.13
C ILE A 84 -9.09 0.99 7.14
N ILE A 85 -7.79 1.27 7.20
CA ILE A 85 -6.73 0.58 6.45
C ILE A 85 -5.77 -0.06 7.46
N THR A 86 -5.58 -1.38 7.37
CA THR A 86 -4.85 -2.19 8.35
C THR A 86 -4.05 -3.31 7.71
N GLN A 87 -3.11 -3.93 8.45
CA GLN A 87 -2.33 -5.08 7.97
C GLN A 87 -3.09 -6.40 8.08
N LYS A 88 -4.09 -6.47 8.95
CA LYS A 88 -4.85 -7.72 9.22
C LYS A 88 -6.31 -7.51 8.91
N ASP A 89 -6.94 -8.56 8.39
CA ASP A 89 -8.41 -8.62 8.35
C ASP A 89 -8.98 -8.77 9.77
N LEU A 90 -10.27 -8.49 9.92
CA LEU A 90 -10.98 -8.70 11.17
C LEU A 90 -10.88 -10.16 11.62
N THR A 91 -10.61 -10.35 12.91
CA THR A 91 -10.67 -11.68 13.54
C THR A 91 -12.11 -12.17 13.61
N GLN A 92 -12.31 -13.47 13.84
CA GLN A 92 -13.66 -14.04 13.98
C GLN A 92 -14.44 -13.41 15.14
N ASP A 93 -13.75 -13.03 16.24
CA ASP A 93 -14.39 -12.37 17.38
C ASP A 93 -14.85 -10.94 17.02
N GLN A 94 -14.02 -10.18 16.29
CA GLN A 94 -14.37 -8.85 15.80
C GLN A 94 -15.54 -8.92 14.80
N LYS A 95 -15.55 -9.92 13.91
CA LYS A 95 -16.67 -10.18 12.97
C LYS A 95 -17.96 -10.48 13.73
N ARG A 96 -17.90 -11.35 14.75
CA ARG A 96 -19.05 -11.65 15.63
C ARG A 96 -19.52 -10.43 16.40
N TYR A 97 -18.61 -9.61 16.89
CA TYR A 97 -18.95 -8.37 17.59
C TYR A 97 -19.71 -7.39 16.68
N LEU A 98 -19.23 -7.15 15.45
CA LEU A 98 -19.94 -6.30 14.50
C LEU A 98 -21.32 -6.84 14.15
N ALA A 99 -21.44 -8.14 13.94
CA ALA A 99 -22.73 -8.82 13.70
C ALA A 99 -23.69 -8.63 14.86
N SER A 100 -23.24 -8.77 16.14
CA SER A 100 -24.06 -8.54 17.34
C SER A 100 -24.57 -7.11 17.46
N LYS A 101 -23.90 -6.15 16.83
CA LYS A 101 -24.30 -4.74 16.74
C LYS A 101 -25.10 -4.40 15.47
N ASN A 102 -25.51 -5.42 14.68
CA ASN A 102 -26.15 -5.26 13.38
C ASN A 102 -25.39 -4.31 12.44
N ARG A 103 -24.05 -4.34 12.52
CA ARG A 103 -23.19 -3.49 11.71
C ARG A 103 -22.59 -4.31 10.58
N ALA A 104 -23.13 -4.12 9.37
CA ALA A 104 -22.56 -4.69 8.16
C ALA A 104 -21.17 -4.09 7.87
N TYR A 105 -20.28 -4.89 7.32
CA TYR A 105 -18.95 -4.46 6.89
C TYR A 105 -18.55 -5.18 5.60
N ARG A 106 -17.56 -4.59 4.93
CA ARG A 106 -16.87 -5.18 3.79
C ARG A 106 -15.38 -5.14 4.09
N SER A 107 -14.68 -6.21 3.81
CA SER A 107 -13.23 -6.29 3.91
C SER A 107 -12.65 -6.72 2.58
N ARG A 108 -11.64 -6.00 2.09
CA ARG A 108 -10.91 -6.33 0.87
C ARG A 108 -9.42 -6.14 1.09
N MET A 109 -8.64 -7.12 0.68
CA MET A 109 -7.21 -6.96 0.52
C MET A 109 -6.99 -5.99 -0.66
N ILE A 110 -6.37 -4.85 -0.40
CA ILE A 110 -6.11 -3.81 -1.41
C ILE A 110 -4.69 -3.84 -1.93
N ALA A 111 -3.75 -4.38 -1.15
CA ALA A 111 -2.35 -4.46 -1.53
C ALA A 111 -1.60 -5.57 -0.80
N VAL A 112 -0.44 -5.95 -1.36
CA VAL A 112 0.60 -6.69 -0.66
C VAL A 112 1.87 -5.83 -0.70
N ASP A 113 2.20 -5.23 0.43
CA ASP A 113 3.41 -4.43 0.62
C ASP A 113 4.57 -5.32 1.10
N ALA A 114 5.79 -4.83 0.96
CA ALA A 114 6.97 -5.50 1.49
C ALA A 114 7.79 -4.55 2.36
N VAL A 115 8.52 -5.12 3.31
CA VAL A 115 9.51 -4.38 4.11
C VAL A 115 10.86 -4.50 3.43
N ALA A 116 11.36 -3.39 2.90
CA ALA A 116 12.68 -3.27 2.34
C ALA A 116 13.73 -3.06 3.44
N LEU A 117 14.90 -3.65 3.26
CA LEU A 117 16.06 -3.45 4.10
C LEU A 117 16.99 -2.48 3.38
N ILE A 118 17.28 -1.35 4.00
CA ILE A 118 18.17 -0.32 3.43
C ILE A 118 19.42 -0.15 4.27
N VAL A 119 20.55 0.01 3.59
CA VAL A 119 21.86 0.30 4.20
C VAL A 119 22.51 1.49 3.50
N ASN A 120 23.58 2.00 4.09
CA ASN A 120 24.37 3.05 3.47
C ASN A 120 24.78 2.65 2.04
N LYS A 121 24.68 3.59 1.09
CA LYS A 121 24.99 3.36 -0.33
C LYS A 121 26.35 2.71 -0.58
N ASN A 122 27.35 3.06 0.25
CA ASN A 122 28.71 2.54 0.15
C ASN A 122 28.96 1.29 1.01
N SER A 123 27.90 0.65 1.52
CA SER A 123 28.03 -0.62 2.25
C SER A 123 28.48 -1.73 1.31
N ASP A 124 29.36 -2.60 1.79
CA ASP A 124 29.78 -3.83 1.10
C ASP A 124 28.83 -5.02 1.35
N ILE A 125 27.75 -4.79 2.09
CA ILE A 125 26.70 -5.79 2.34
C ILE A 125 25.66 -5.70 1.24
N ASP A 126 25.37 -6.83 0.56
CA ASP A 126 24.42 -6.89 -0.55
C ASP A 126 23.17 -7.73 -0.24
N GLU A 127 23.29 -8.67 0.70
CA GLU A 127 22.27 -9.66 1.01
C GLU A 127 22.26 -10.00 2.49
N LEU A 128 21.07 -10.31 3.01
CA LEU A 128 20.87 -11.00 4.29
C LEU A 128 19.92 -12.18 4.09
N SER A 129 20.26 -13.32 4.68
CA SER A 129 19.36 -14.46 4.78
C SER A 129 18.33 -14.25 5.90
N MET A 130 17.22 -14.98 5.85
CA MET A 130 16.22 -14.98 6.94
C MET A 130 16.83 -15.46 8.27
N GLN A 131 17.86 -16.34 8.23
CA GLN A 131 18.55 -16.76 9.45
C GLN A 131 19.40 -15.62 10.05
N GLU A 132 20.18 -14.92 9.23
CA GLU A 132 20.95 -13.74 9.65
C GLU A 132 20.06 -12.63 10.20
N LEU A 133 18.91 -12.39 9.56
CA LEU A 133 17.90 -11.47 10.07
C LEU A 133 17.31 -11.94 11.41
N THR A 134 17.05 -13.24 11.57
CA THR A 134 16.59 -13.80 12.85
C THR A 134 17.63 -13.60 13.93
N ASP A 135 18.89 -13.89 13.66
CA ASP A 135 19.99 -13.71 14.62
C ASP A 135 20.18 -12.24 15.00
N LEU A 136 19.99 -11.31 14.04
CA LEU A 136 20.03 -9.88 14.27
C LEU A 136 18.82 -9.39 15.09
N MET A 137 17.59 -9.77 14.72
CA MET A 137 16.36 -9.32 15.36
C MET A 137 16.21 -9.86 16.78
N THR A 138 16.69 -11.08 17.05
CA THR A 138 16.69 -11.68 18.40
C THR A 138 17.83 -11.16 19.29
N GLY A 139 18.79 -10.42 18.70
CA GLY A 139 19.97 -9.93 19.42
C GLY A 139 21.04 -10.99 19.68
N LYS A 140 20.94 -12.18 19.06
CA LYS A 140 21.96 -13.25 19.17
C LYS A 140 23.33 -12.75 18.69
N TYR A 141 23.36 -12.00 17.59
CA TYR A 141 24.52 -11.29 17.10
C TYR A 141 24.19 -9.81 16.89
N ARG A 142 25.10 -8.95 17.33
CA ARG A 142 24.89 -7.49 17.33
C ARG A 142 25.99 -6.72 16.60
N THR A 143 27.01 -7.42 16.09
CA THR A 143 28.08 -6.84 15.27
C THR A 143 28.01 -7.41 13.87
N TRP A 144 28.25 -6.58 12.86
CA TRP A 144 28.14 -6.97 11.45
C TRP A 144 28.99 -8.20 11.10
N GLY A 145 30.22 -8.28 11.59
CA GLY A 145 31.12 -9.40 11.27
C GLY A 145 30.73 -10.75 11.88
N LYS A 146 29.75 -10.78 12.81
CA LYS A 146 29.15 -12.02 13.31
C LYS A 146 27.95 -12.46 12.48
N ILE A 147 27.42 -11.55 11.67
CA ILE A 147 26.22 -11.77 10.82
C ILE A 147 26.64 -12.11 9.40
N VAL A 148 27.49 -11.26 8.77
CA VAL A 148 27.94 -11.42 7.39
C VAL A 148 29.42 -11.03 7.27
N PRO A 149 30.17 -11.58 6.29
CA PRO A 149 31.48 -11.08 5.92
C PRO A 149 31.40 -9.63 5.45
N THR A 150 32.12 -8.71 6.10
CA THR A 150 32.06 -7.27 5.78
C THR A 150 33.28 -6.55 6.34
N LYS A 151 33.59 -5.38 5.78
CA LYS A 151 34.60 -4.43 6.33
C LYS A 151 34.20 -3.86 7.69
N LEU A 152 32.93 -3.89 8.03
CA LEU A 152 32.35 -3.38 9.30
C LEU A 152 32.40 -4.43 10.43
N ARG A 153 33.42 -5.31 10.46
CA ARG A 153 33.48 -6.49 11.32
C ARG A 153 33.16 -6.26 12.79
N ASN A 154 33.66 -5.17 13.36
CA ASN A 154 33.55 -4.86 14.79
C ASN A 154 32.45 -3.86 15.11
N ASP A 155 31.79 -3.32 14.09
CA ASP A 155 30.76 -2.31 14.28
C ASP A 155 29.45 -2.93 14.76
N SER A 156 28.88 -2.37 15.82
CA SER A 156 27.55 -2.75 16.28
C SER A 156 26.50 -2.32 15.26
N VAL A 157 25.59 -3.23 14.93
CA VAL A 157 24.49 -2.95 14.01
C VAL A 157 23.47 -2.03 14.70
N LYS A 158 23.10 -0.94 14.01
CA LYS A 158 22.02 -0.03 14.44
C LYS A 158 20.76 -0.36 13.65
N LEU A 159 19.73 -0.89 14.32
CA LEU A 159 18.42 -1.14 13.72
C LEU A 159 17.59 0.16 13.76
N LEU A 160 17.14 0.63 12.61
CA LEU A 160 16.37 1.87 12.47
C LEU A 160 14.97 1.56 11.98
N PHE A 161 13.95 2.04 12.71
CA PHE A 161 12.54 1.95 12.37
C PHE A 161 11.90 3.34 12.34
N ASP A 162 10.81 3.48 11.62
CA ASP A 162 10.05 4.72 11.42
C ASP A 162 9.07 5.05 12.55
N GLY A 163 9.36 4.59 13.76
CA GLY A 163 8.56 4.85 14.95
C GLY A 163 8.26 3.59 15.74
N ASN A 164 8.04 3.75 17.05
CA ASN A 164 7.75 2.62 17.94
C ASN A 164 6.37 1.98 17.71
N ALA A 165 5.45 2.73 17.10
CA ALA A 165 4.08 2.30 16.82
C ALA A 165 3.83 2.02 15.33
N SER A 166 4.87 2.06 14.49
CA SER A 166 4.71 1.82 13.06
C SER A 166 4.38 0.36 12.76
N GLY A 167 3.63 0.15 11.68
CA GLY A 167 3.31 -1.19 11.20
C GLY A 167 4.53 -1.98 10.77
N VAL A 168 5.65 -1.33 10.39
CA VAL A 168 6.90 -2.00 10.03
C VAL A 168 7.52 -2.66 11.27
N ILE A 169 7.69 -1.92 12.37
CA ILE A 169 8.27 -2.49 13.60
C ILE A 169 7.36 -3.60 14.18
N HIS A 170 6.04 -3.42 14.14
CA HIS A 170 5.10 -4.45 14.57
C HIS A 170 5.20 -5.71 13.73
N TYR A 171 5.24 -5.58 12.39
CA TYR A 171 5.44 -6.71 11.49
C TYR A 171 6.75 -7.45 11.79
N MET A 172 7.86 -6.74 11.98
CA MET A 172 9.15 -7.35 12.28
C MET A 172 9.17 -8.05 13.64
N LYS A 173 8.54 -7.46 14.68
CA LYS A 173 8.35 -8.12 15.99
C LYS A 173 7.53 -9.41 15.86
N GLU A 174 6.40 -9.37 15.18
CA GLU A 174 5.55 -10.56 14.97
C GLU A 174 6.34 -11.67 14.25
N LYS A 175 7.04 -11.32 13.17
CA LYS A 175 7.75 -12.29 12.34
C LYS A 175 8.93 -12.96 13.04
N PHE A 176 9.71 -12.21 13.81
CA PHE A 176 10.98 -12.68 14.39
C PHE A 176 10.95 -12.88 15.91
N LEU A 177 10.10 -12.15 16.63
CA LEU A 177 10.06 -12.12 18.09
C LEU A 177 8.74 -12.66 18.66
N LYS A 178 7.84 -13.19 17.83
CA LYS A 178 6.49 -13.65 18.24
C LYS A 178 5.71 -12.55 18.97
N GLY A 179 5.81 -11.31 18.49
CA GLY A 179 5.17 -10.12 19.06
C GLY A 179 5.84 -9.52 20.28
N LYS A 180 6.94 -10.10 20.79
CA LYS A 180 7.65 -9.57 21.96
C LYS A 180 8.49 -8.35 21.58
N ASP A 181 8.82 -7.55 22.60
CA ASP A 181 9.75 -6.44 22.44
C ASP A 181 11.19 -6.90 22.24
N PHE A 182 11.99 -6.00 21.65
CA PHE A 182 13.42 -6.21 21.53
C PHE A 182 14.08 -6.28 22.92
N SER A 183 14.99 -7.23 23.13
CA SER A 183 15.79 -7.36 24.36
C SER A 183 16.97 -6.37 24.41
N PHE A 184 17.10 -5.51 23.41
CA PHE A 184 18.20 -4.54 23.26
C PHE A 184 17.66 -3.26 22.61
N PRO A 185 18.36 -2.12 22.76
CA PRO A 185 17.94 -0.86 22.18
C PRO A 185 17.89 -0.90 20.65
N VAL A 186 16.76 -0.46 20.08
CA VAL A 186 16.59 -0.14 18.67
C VAL A 186 16.33 1.36 18.51
N TYR A 187 16.65 1.91 17.35
CA TYR A 187 16.44 3.33 17.10
C TYR A 187 15.09 3.56 16.42
N SER A 188 14.29 4.41 17.03
CA SER A 188 13.02 4.84 16.47
C SER A 188 13.20 6.24 15.90
N ALA A 189 13.09 6.39 14.58
CA ALA A 189 13.06 7.67 13.91
C ALA A 189 11.67 8.32 14.05
N LYS A 190 11.57 9.62 13.81
CA LYS A 190 10.29 10.35 13.85
C LYS A 190 9.45 10.12 12.60
N SER A 191 10.09 9.71 11.50
CA SER A 191 9.45 9.45 10.22
C SER A 191 10.29 8.50 9.37
N THR A 192 9.70 7.93 8.33
CA THR A 192 10.42 7.10 7.35
C THR A 192 11.52 7.90 6.65
N GLU A 193 11.30 9.18 6.33
CA GLU A 193 12.32 10.06 5.75
C GLU A 193 13.56 10.20 6.67
N GLU A 194 13.36 10.30 7.98
CA GLU A 194 14.48 10.33 8.95
C GLU A 194 15.25 8.99 8.96
N VAL A 195 14.58 7.85 8.71
CA VAL A 195 15.28 6.55 8.55
C VAL A 195 16.27 6.62 7.40
N PHE A 196 15.86 7.14 6.22
CA PHE A 196 16.77 7.34 5.09
C PHE A 196 17.97 8.21 5.46
N GLN A 197 17.73 9.37 6.08
CA GLN A 197 18.79 10.29 6.50
C GLN A 197 19.77 9.63 7.51
N LEU A 198 19.26 8.85 8.44
CA LEU A 198 20.07 8.16 9.42
C LEU A 198 20.91 7.03 8.79
N VAL A 199 20.36 6.30 7.82
CA VAL A 199 21.08 5.27 7.06
C VAL A 199 22.19 5.89 6.22
N GLU A 200 21.94 7.03 5.56
CA GLU A 200 22.96 7.77 4.81
C GLU A 200 24.16 8.17 5.69
N LYS A 201 23.87 8.64 6.91
CA LYS A 201 24.89 9.14 7.84
C LYS A 201 25.63 8.05 8.61
N ASN A 202 25.06 6.86 8.76
CA ASN A 202 25.60 5.81 9.60
C ASN A 202 25.89 4.52 8.79
N ARG A 203 27.14 4.24 8.53
CA ARG A 203 27.56 3.06 7.74
C ARG A 203 27.17 1.72 8.37
N ASN A 204 27.06 1.66 9.70
CA ASN A 204 26.69 0.46 10.45
C ASN A 204 25.20 0.33 10.72
N ALA A 205 24.37 1.20 10.13
CA ALA A 205 22.93 1.15 10.27
C ALA A 205 22.26 0.26 9.21
N ILE A 206 21.14 -0.34 9.60
CA ILE A 206 20.16 -0.96 8.72
C ILE A 206 18.78 -0.36 9.02
N GLY A 207 18.14 0.16 7.99
CA GLY A 207 16.78 0.71 8.06
C GLY A 207 15.76 -0.30 7.55
N PHE A 208 14.56 -0.26 8.13
CA PHE A 208 13.42 -1.07 7.75
C PHE A 208 12.30 -0.14 7.31
N VAL A 209 11.93 -0.19 6.02
CA VAL A 209 10.95 0.74 5.43
C VAL A 209 9.98 -0.02 4.50
N GLY A 210 8.77 0.51 4.32
CA GLY A 210 7.86 -0.02 3.30
C GLY A 210 8.38 0.25 1.88
N VAL A 211 8.12 -0.65 0.93
CA VAL A 211 8.58 -0.53 -0.46
C VAL A 211 8.05 0.73 -1.13
N SER A 212 6.83 1.16 -0.82
CA SER A 212 6.25 2.40 -1.36
C SER A 212 7.11 3.65 -1.13
N TRP A 213 7.89 3.68 -0.05
CA TRP A 213 8.82 4.78 0.24
C TRP A 213 10.07 4.75 -0.63
N ILE A 214 10.46 3.57 -1.11
CA ILE A 214 11.59 3.44 -2.06
C ILE A 214 11.21 4.06 -3.40
N ALA A 215 10.01 3.78 -3.91
CA ALA A 215 9.51 4.34 -5.16
C ALA A 215 9.36 5.88 -5.08
N ASP A 216 8.92 6.40 -3.94
CA ASP A 216 8.79 7.85 -3.70
C ASP A 216 10.16 8.57 -3.71
N ASP A 217 11.18 8.01 -3.07
CA ASP A 217 12.55 8.54 -3.06
C ASP A 217 13.19 8.58 -4.47
N MET A 218 12.67 7.79 -5.41
CA MET A 218 13.07 7.79 -6.83
C MET A 218 12.45 8.94 -7.65
N GLY A 219 11.62 9.80 -7.05
CA GLY A 219 11.11 11.05 -7.65
C GLY A 219 9.80 10.91 -8.43
N GLU A 220 9.04 9.84 -8.24
CA GLU A 220 7.72 9.70 -8.87
C GLU A 220 6.66 10.68 -8.33
N SER A 221 6.87 11.20 -7.12
CA SER A 221 5.95 12.16 -6.47
C SER A 221 5.97 13.58 -7.06
N ALA A 222 6.88 13.89 -7.98
CA ALA A 222 7.02 15.25 -8.54
C ALA A 222 5.99 15.59 -9.63
N LYS A 223 5.16 14.63 -10.08
CA LYS A 223 4.17 14.83 -11.15
C LYS A 223 2.89 15.47 -10.60
N SER A 224 2.27 16.35 -11.40
CA SER A 224 0.96 16.93 -11.05
C SER A 224 -0.14 15.83 -11.02
N ASN A 225 -1.21 16.06 -10.24
CA ASN A 225 -2.35 15.13 -10.19
C ASN A 225 -2.99 14.91 -11.58
N GLU A 226 -2.99 15.95 -12.43
CA GLU A 226 -3.47 15.85 -13.81
C GLU A 226 -2.62 14.90 -14.66
N GLU A 227 -1.29 15.02 -14.57
CA GLU A 227 -0.36 14.15 -15.29
C GLU A 227 -0.45 12.70 -14.80
N ARG A 228 -0.51 12.50 -13.48
CA ARG A 228 -0.69 11.18 -12.87
C ARG A 228 -2.01 10.55 -13.30
N PHE A 229 -3.11 11.29 -13.25
CA PHE A 229 -4.43 10.80 -13.68
C PHE A 229 -4.46 10.46 -15.17
N LYS A 230 -3.81 11.26 -16.03
CA LYS A 230 -3.66 10.95 -17.45
C LYS A 230 -2.88 9.65 -17.68
N GLN A 231 -1.80 9.42 -16.91
CA GLN A 231 -1.03 8.17 -16.98
C GLN A 231 -1.84 6.95 -16.55
N LEU A 232 -2.62 7.05 -15.46
CA LEU A 232 -3.48 5.98 -14.98
C LEU A 232 -4.56 5.55 -16.00
N ASN A 233 -4.96 6.47 -16.91
CA ASN A 233 -5.93 6.19 -17.96
C ASN A 233 -5.31 5.71 -19.27
N LYS A 234 -3.97 5.76 -19.44
CA LYS A 234 -3.30 5.14 -20.58
C LYS A 234 -3.35 3.62 -20.47
N SER A 235 -3.39 2.93 -21.62
CA SER A 235 -3.32 1.47 -21.65
C SER A 235 -1.94 0.99 -21.16
N GLU A 236 -1.90 -0.17 -20.53
CA GLU A 236 -0.77 -0.75 -19.80
C GLU A 236 0.50 -1.04 -20.59
N GLN A 237 0.53 -0.78 -21.89
CA GLN A 237 1.68 -1.07 -22.77
C GLN A 237 2.92 -0.20 -22.50
N GLU A 238 2.83 0.84 -21.66
CA GLU A 238 3.93 1.80 -21.41
C GLU A 238 4.41 1.88 -19.96
N THR A 239 3.95 1.01 -19.05
CA THR A 239 4.47 0.99 -17.68
C THR A 239 5.59 -0.03 -17.60
N GLU A 240 6.82 0.41 -17.81
CA GLU A 240 8.01 -0.36 -17.42
C GLU A 240 7.91 -0.70 -15.93
N PRO A 241 8.21 -1.96 -15.52
CA PRO A 241 8.30 -2.31 -14.11
C PRO A 241 9.31 -1.37 -13.46
N THR A 242 8.90 -0.66 -12.42
CA THR A 242 9.80 0.24 -11.68
C THR A 242 10.95 -0.59 -11.13
N ALA A 243 12.13 -0.45 -11.72
CA ALA A 243 13.33 -1.13 -11.25
C ALA A 243 13.76 -0.48 -9.93
N ILE A 244 13.41 -1.09 -8.79
CA ILE A 244 13.83 -0.68 -7.45
C ILE A 244 15.32 -1.06 -7.24
N ASP A 245 16.19 -0.65 -8.15
CA ASP A 245 17.58 -1.07 -8.06
C ASP A 245 18.38 -0.25 -7.08
N PHE A 246 18.23 1.04 -7.07
CA PHE A 246 18.92 1.95 -6.16
C PHE A 246 18.14 3.24 -6.03
N THR A 247 17.97 3.71 -4.80
CA THR A 247 17.76 5.14 -4.62
C THR A 247 19.11 5.85 -4.76
N SER A 248 19.11 7.14 -5.03
CA SER A 248 20.35 7.93 -5.08
C SER A 248 21.08 7.94 -3.72
N ARG A 249 20.37 7.66 -2.64
CA ARG A 249 20.74 7.87 -1.23
C ARG A 249 21.18 6.60 -0.50
N VAL A 250 20.50 5.48 -0.72
CA VAL A 250 20.69 4.23 0.03
C VAL A 250 20.76 3.03 -0.89
N LYS A 251 21.28 1.93 -0.39
CA LYS A 251 21.29 0.62 -1.06
C LYS A 251 20.22 -0.28 -0.46
N VAL A 252 19.37 -0.87 -1.31
CA VAL A 252 18.36 -1.87 -0.95
C VAL A 252 19.00 -3.26 -0.97
N LEU A 253 18.94 -3.98 0.15
CA LEU A 253 19.48 -5.33 0.28
C LEU A 253 18.57 -6.37 -0.37
N LYS A 254 19.18 -7.44 -0.85
CA LYS A 254 18.49 -8.69 -1.16
C LYS A 254 18.17 -9.43 0.14
N VAL A 255 17.03 -10.12 0.16
CA VAL A 255 16.68 -11.03 1.27
C VAL A 255 16.55 -12.44 0.73
N ARG A 256 17.28 -13.36 1.35
CA ARG A 256 17.29 -14.78 0.95
C ARG A 256 16.37 -15.57 1.89
N SER A 257 15.34 -16.17 1.33
CA SER A 257 14.49 -17.10 2.06
C SER A 257 15.21 -18.42 2.36
N MET A 258 14.66 -19.21 3.28
CA MET A 258 15.32 -20.42 3.79
C MET A 258 15.48 -21.51 2.73
N ASP A 259 14.63 -21.53 1.73
CA ASP A 259 14.54 -22.51 0.64
C ASP A 259 15.29 -22.10 -0.64
N ARG A 260 15.96 -20.93 -0.62
CA ARG A 260 16.65 -20.39 -1.80
C ARG A 260 18.14 -20.25 -1.61
N VAL A 261 18.87 -20.40 -2.71
CA VAL A 261 20.33 -20.24 -2.76
C VAL A 261 20.73 -18.76 -2.83
N GLN A 262 19.91 -17.94 -3.50
CA GLN A 262 20.15 -16.51 -3.70
C GLN A 262 18.97 -15.68 -3.18
N GLY A 263 19.27 -14.54 -2.59
CA GLY A 263 18.27 -13.56 -2.18
C GLY A 263 17.78 -12.72 -3.36
N VAL A 264 16.59 -12.16 -3.17
CA VAL A 264 15.96 -11.27 -4.13
C VAL A 264 15.66 -9.92 -3.48
N LYS A 265 15.59 -8.86 -4.27
CA LYS A 265 15.10 -7.54 -3.84
C LYS A 265 13.58 -7.54 -3.80
N PRO A 266 12.95 -6.58 -3.10
CA PRO A 266 11.49 -6.51 -2.97
C PRO A 266 10.81 -5.97 -4.25
N TYR A 267 11.09 -6.55 -5.41
CA TYR A 267 10.37 -6.25 -6.64
C TYR A 267 8.97 -6.86 -6.62
N GLN A 268 8.03 -6.20 -7.26
CA GLN A 268 6.64 -6.66 -7.32
C GLN A 268 6.52 -8.12 -7.77
N ALA A 269 7.29 -8.54 -8.77
CA ALA A 269 7.31 -9.93 -9.23
C ALA A 269 7.68 -10.92 -8.12
N TYR A 270 8.70 -10.61 -7.32
CA TYR A 270 9.15 -11.47 -6.21
C TYR A 270 8.27 -11.38 -4.96
N ILE A 271 7.49 -10.31 -4.83
CA ILE A 271 6.44 -10.21 -3.81
C ILE A 271 5.25 -11.07 -4.24
N ALA A 272 4.86 -11.00 -5.52
CA ALA A 272 3.73 -11.73 -6.09
C ALA A 272 3.92 -13.25 -6.05
N ASP A 273 5.12 -13.75 -6.39
CA ASP A 273 5.43 -15.19 -6.37
C ASP A 273 5.85 -15.72 -4.98
N GLY A 274 5.89 -14.82 -3.96
CA GLY A 274 6.30 -15.17 -2.60
C GLY A 274 7.81 -15.40 -2.41
N SER A 275 8.63 -15.10 -3.42
CA SER A 275 10.10 -15.24 -3.36
C SER A 275 10.74 -14.27 -2.38
N TYR A 276 10.18 -13.05 -2.25
CA TYR A 276 10.60 -12.09 -1.24
C TYR A 276 9.90 -12.37 0.10
N PRO A 277 10.63 -12.72 1.18
CA PRO A 277 10.00 -13.29 2.37
C PRO A 277 9.41 -12.27 3.34
N LEU A 278 9.68 -10.96 3.16
CA LEU A 278 9.25 -9.90 4.09
C LEU A 278 8.08 -9.11 3.51
N PHE A 279 6.95 -9.77 3.26
CA PHE A 279 5.75 -9.13 2.75
C PHE A 279 4.61 -9.14 3.77
N ARG A 280 3.70 -8.17 3.64
CA ARG A 280 2.52 -7.98 4.49
C ARG A 280 1.32 -7.58 3.65
N LYS A 281 0.15 -8.07 4.01
CA LYS A 281 -1.11 -7.73 3.34
C LYS A 281 -1.66 -6.40 3.89
N ILE A 282 -2.36 -5.66 3.05
CA ILE A 282 -3.07 -4.44 3.43
C ILE A 282 -4.54 -4.64 3.13
N TYR A 283 -5.39 -4.37 4.10
CA TYR A 283 -6.84 -4.49 4.01
C TYR A 283 -7.50 -3.14 4.16
N ALA A 284 -8.49 -2.86 3.32
CA ALA A 284 -9.48 -1.83 3.55
C ALA A 284 -10.73 -2.49 4.16
N ILE A 285 -11.16 -1.98 5.31
CA ILE A 285 -12.34 -2.49 6.02
C ILE A 285 -13.35 -1.35 6.11
N ASP A 286 -14.48 -1.52 5.41
CA ASP A 286 -15.54 -0.55 5.26
C ASP A 286 -16.82 -1.01 5.97
N ALA A 287 -17.28 -0.24 6.93
CA ALA A 287 -18.57 -0.40 7.61
C ALA A 287 -19.51 0.79 7.36
N ALA A 288 -19.23 1.59 6.35
CA ALA A 288 -20.02 2.74 5.97
C ALA A 288 -21.28 2.34 5.17
N TYR A 289 -22.28 3.20 5.19
CA TYR A 289 -23.48 3.01 4.37
C TYR A 289 -23.14 3.14 2.88
N PRO A 290 -23.76 2.31 2.01
CA PRO A 290 -23.65 2.46 0.57
C PRO A 290 -24.03 3.88 0.13
N GLY A 291 -23.19 4.50 -0.71
CA GLY A 291 -23.37 5.88 -1.17
C GLY A 291 -22.79 6.97 -0.26
N SER A 292 -22.33 6.64 0.96
CA SER A 292 -21.59 7.60 1.79
C SER A 292 -20.21 7.91 1.20
N PRO A 293 -19.62 9.08 1.49
CA PRO A 293 -18.27 9.42 0.99
C PRO A 293 -17.20 8.40 1.37
N SER A 294 -17.22 7.86 2.60
CA SER A 294 -16.27 6.83 3.03
C SER A 294 -16.44 5.53 2.24
N HIS A 295 -17.68 5.11 1.95
CA HIS A 295 -17.94 3.95 1.09
C HIS A 295 -17.46 4.19 -0.35
N GLN A 296 -17.69 5.40 -0.90
CA GLN A 296 -17.22 5.75 -2.24
C GLN A 296 -15.68 5.73 -2.33
N PHE A 297 -15.00 6.20 -1.29
CA PHE A 297 -13.55 6.10 -1.22
C PHE A 297 -13.08 4.63 -1.12
N PHE A 298 -13.75 3.78 -0.35
CA PHE A 298 -13.49 2.33 -0.35
C PHE A 298 -13.66 1.71 -1.75
N VAL A 299 -14.73 2.06 -2.48
CA VAL A 299 -14.95 1.59 -3.85
C VAL A 299 -13.84 2.08 -4.80
N PHE A 300 -13.36 3.31 -4.60
CA PHE A 300 -12.23 3.85 -5.36
C PHE A 300 -10.94 3.06 -5.09
N LEU A 301 -10.56 2.85 -3.82
CA LEU A 301 -9.38 2.08 -3.41
C LEU A 301 -9.38 0.66 -3.99
N THR A 302 -10.55 0.03 -4.04
CA THR A 302 -10.70 -1.35 -4.55
C THR A 302 -10.97 -1.43 -6.05
N GLY A 303 -11.18 -0.28 -6.71
CA GLY A 303 -11.45 -0.15 -8.13
C GLY A 303 -10.19 -0.06 -8.99
N VAL A 304 -10.37 -0.06 -10.29
CA VAL A 304 -9.26 -0.09 -11.27
C VAL A 304 -8.28 1.06 -11.07
N ILE A 305 -8.76 2.29 -10.83
CA ILE A 305 -7.90 3.47 -10.66
C ILE A 305 -7.06 3.33 -9.39
N GLY A 306 -7.68 3.03 -8.24
CA GLY A 306 -6.95 2.82 -6.98
C GLY A 306 -5.92 1.69 -7.10
N GLN A 307 -6.28 0.57 -7.70
CA GLN A 307 -5.33 -0.55 -7.87
C GLN A 307 -4.16 -0.19 -8.81
N LYS A 308 -4.36 0.66 -9.81
CA LYS A 308 -3.27 1.20 -10.64
C LYS A 308 -2.38 2.17 -9.87
N ILE A 309 -2.94 3.00 -8.97
CA ILE A 309 -2.15 3.87 -8.09
C ILE A 309 -1.24 3.01 -7.21
N ILE A 310 -1.80 1.97 -6.55
CA ILE A 310 -1.02 1.04 -5.73
C ILE A 310 0.11 0.41 -6.55
N LEU A 311 -0.17 -0.04 -7.76
CA LEU A 311 0.84 -0.61 -8.66
C LEU A 311 2.01 0.36 -8.92
N GLN A 312 1.72 1.64 -9.13
CA GLN A 312 2.74 2.68 -9.35
C GLN A 312 3.60 2.96 -8.11
N THR A 313 3.11 2.66 -6.90
CA THR A 313 3.92 2.83 -5.67
C THR A 313 4.96 1.72 -5.45
N GLY A 314 5.15 0.81 -6.41
CA GLY A 314 6.04 -0.34 -6.24
C GLY A 314 5.44 -1.48 -5.40
N VAL A 315 4.23 -1.31 -4.89
CA VAL A 315 3.49 -2.27 -4.07
C VAL A 315 2.60 -3.14 -4.96
N MET A 316 2.45 -4.42 -4.64
CA MET A 316 1.58 -5.32 -5.40
C MET A 316 0.10 -4.99 -5.10
N PRO A 317 -0.76 -4.71 -6.09
CA PRO A 317 -2.17 -4.48 -5.87
C PRO A 317 -2.90 -5.74 -5.40
N GLY A 318 -3.97 -5.56 -4.64
CA GLY A 318 -4.79 -6.66 -4.10
C GLY A 318 -5.66 -7.35 -5.15
N ALA A 319 -5.96 -6.67 -6.25
CA ALA A 319 -6.60 -7.20 -7.44
C ALA A 319 -5.74 -6.86 -8.65
N GLU A 320 -5.46 -7.83 -9.50
CA GLU A 320 -4.78 -7.55 -10.76
C GLU A 320 -5.66 -6.63 -11.62
N PRO A 321 -5.13 -5.51 -12.14
CA PRO A 321 -5.83 -4.73 -13.14
C PRO A 321 -6.12 -5.63 -14.35
N VAL A 322 -7.34 -5.59 -14.87
CA VAL A 322 -7.72 -6.38 -16.07
C VAL A 322 -6.85 -5.93 -17.23
N ARG A 323 -5.99 -6.81 -17.73
CA ARG A 323 -5.22 -6.58 -18.94
C ARG A 323 -6.17 -6.74 -20.14
N ILE A 324 -6.49 -5.63 -20.79
CA ILE A 324 -7.16 -5.67 -22.09
C ILE A 324 -6.04 -5.88 -23.13
N VAL A 325 -5.90 -7.10 -23.61
CA VAL A 325 -5.01 -7.40 -24.74
C VAL A 325 -5.85 -7.19 -26.00
N ASP A 326 -5.59 -6.12 -26.74
CA ASP A 326 -6.08 -5.98 -28.09
C ASP A 326 -5.34 -7.00 -28.96
N VAL A 327 -6.00 -8.10 -29.28
CA VAL A 327 -5.55 -9.04 -30.30
C VAL A 327 -5.93 -8.44 -31.66
N SER A 328 -5.10 -7.56 -32.18
CA SER A 328 -5.19 -7.16 -33.59
C SER A 328 -4.74 -8.35 -34.43
N ASN A 329 -5.71 -8.97 -35.17
CA ASN A 329 -5.47 -9.93 -36.23
C ASN A 329 -4.77 -9.26 -37.44
#